data_1f526f7dd70762b6dc8224f8b3eed3a0
#
_entry.id   1f526f7dd70762b6dc8224f8b3eed3a0
#
_cell.length_a   1.000
_cell.length_b   1.000
_cell.length_c   1.000
_cell.angle_alpha   90.00
_cell.angle_beta   90.00
_cell.angle_gamma   90.00
#
_symmetry.space_group_name_H-M   'P 1'
#
loop_
_entity.id
_entity.type
_entity.pdbx_description
1 polymer ?
#
loop_
_entity_poly.entity_id
_entity_poly.type
_entity_poly.pdbx_seq_one_letter_code
_entity_poly.pdbx_strand_id
1 'polypeptide(L)'
;VIADINGEEQMYPASMTKIMTTILAIENLKDLNQEITITNDMVADLYVQDAMQAGFQPNETVKAIDLLYGVMLPSGAECCVALADTVAGSVSDFVTLMNEKAEKLGMTGTHFSSISGLHREDHYSTAKDIALLLRYAIKNDTFREIIESPYHSTSGTNIHPDGITFYSTMFKNLSDT
;
A
#
# COMPACT_ATOMS: atom_id res chain seq x y z
N VAL A 1 -15.81 -17.33 -8.84
CA VAL A 1 -16.77 -16.22 -8.66
C VAL A 1 -18.13 -16.84 -8.41
N ILE A 2 -18.78 -16.44 -7.31
CA ILE A 2 -20.12 -16.95 -6.95
C ILE A 2 -21.19 -16.03 -7.54
N ALA A 3 -20.91 -14.71 -7.62
CA ALA A 3 -21.75 -13.72 -8.25
C ALA A 3 -20.86 -12.63 -8.87
N ASP A 4 -21.29 -12.08 -9.99
CA ASP A 4 -20.62 -10.97 -10.68
C ASP A 4 -21.68 -9.96 -11.10
N ILE A 5 -21.54 -8.73 -10.64
CA ILE A 5 -22.38 -7.60 -11.02
C ILE A 5 -21.45 -6.49 -11.48
N ASN A 6 -21.44 -6.21 -12.78
CA ASN A 6 -20.59 -5.17 -13.39
C ASN A 6 -19.09 -5.32 -13.09
N GLY A 7 -18.63 -6.56 -12.87
CA GLY A 7 -17.24 -6.82 -12.44
C GLY A 7 -16.16 -6.35 -13.41
N GLU A 8 -16.50 -6.12 -14.68
CA GLU A 8 -15.60 -5.61 -15.73
C GLU A 8 -15.76 -4.08 -15.96
N GLU A 9 -16.68 -3.44 -15.23
CA GLU A 9 -16.85 -1.98 -15.34
C GLU A 9 -15.63 -1.26 -14.76
N GLN A 10 -15.13 -0.30 -15.52
CA GLN A 10 -13.97 0.49 -15.11
C GLN A 10 -14.32 1.43 -13.96
N MET A 11 -13.47 1.45 -12.95
CA MET A 11 -13.62 2.29 -11.76
C MET A 11 -12.26 2.84 -11.30
N TYR A 12 -12.30 3.87 -10.49
CA TYR A 12 -11.14 4.37 -9.76
C TYR A 12 -10.92 3.51 -8.50
N PRO A 13 -9.78 2.79 -8.38
CA PRO A 13 -9.59 1.82 -7.30
C PRO A 13 -9.31 2.47 -5.95
N ALA A 14 -8.98 3.76 -5.90
CA ALA A 14 -8.61 4.45 -4.67
C ALA A 14 -7.60 3.65 -3.82
N SER A 15 -7.78 3.58 -2.51
CA SER A 15 -6.86 2.87 -1.60
C SER A 15 -6.74 1.36 -1.84
N MET A 16 -7.60 0.73 -2.64
CA MET A 16 -7.40 -0.67 -3.07
C MET A 16 -6.11 -0.85 -3.88
N THR A 17 -5.60 0.21 -4.50
CA THR A 17 -4.28 0.26 -5.15
C THR A 17 -3.17 -0.23 -4.21
N LYS A 18 -3.28 0.07 -2.90
CA LYS A 18 -2.27 -0.29 -1.89
C LYS A 18 -2.08 -1.80 -1.71
N ILE A 19 -3.03 -2.61 -2.15
CA ILE A 19 -2.87 -4.07 -2.23
C ILE A 19 -1.70 -4.42 -3.17
N MET A 20 -1.65 -3.79 -4.36
CA MET A 20 -0.57 -3.98 -5.32
C MET A 20 0.76 -3.45 -4.77
N THR A 21 0.76 -2.26 -4.19
CA THR A 21 1.96 -1.66 -3.60
C THR A 21 2.53 -2.55 -2.49
N THR A 22 1.69 -3.04 -1.60
CA THR A 22 2.10 -3.89 -0.48
C THR A 22 2.67 -5.23 -0.95
N ILE A 23 1.98 -5.94 -1.85
CA ILE A 23 2.46 -7.26 -2.29
C ILE A 23 3.74 -7.15 -3.12
N LEU A 24 3.90 -6.13 -3.95
CA LEU A 24 5.15 -5.87 -4.67
C LEU A 24 6.30 -5.55 -3.73
N ALA A 25 6.06 -4.72 -2.70
CA ALA A 25 7.09 -4.42 -1.71
C ALA A 25 7.53 -5.68 -0.97
N ILE A 26 6.61 -6.51 -0.49
CA ILE A 26 6.92 -7.78 0.17
C ILE A 26 7.77 -8.70 -0.72
N GLU A 27 7.44 -8.80 -2.00
CA GLU A 27 8.13 -9.71 -2.93
C GLU A 27 9.53 -9.23 -3.35
N ASN A 28 9.79 -7.93 -3.30
CA ASN A 28 11.05 -7.36 -3.81
C ASN A 28 12.00 -6.85 -2.71
N LEU A 29 11.52 -6.67 -1.48
CA LEU A 29 12.39 -6.35 -0.36
C LEU A 29 13.20 -7.59 0.06
N LYS A 30 14.50 -7.40 0.26
CA LYS A 30 15.42 -8.48 0.66
C LYS A 30 15.24 -8.89 2.12
N ASP A 31 14.91 -7.92 2.97
CA ASP A 31 14.69 -8.09 4.39
C ASP A 31 13.60 -7.13 4.86
N LEU A 32 12.53 -7.67 5.42
CA LEU A 32 11.44 -6.86 5.96
C LEU A 32 11.81 -6.12 7.27
N ASN A 33 12.92 -6.49 7.90
CA ASN A 33 13.47 -5.76 9.05
C ASN A 33 14.48 -4.68 8.66
N GLN A 34 14.80 -4.52 7.35
CA GLN A 34 15.69 -3.45 6.93
C GLN A 34 15.09 -2.09 7.31
N GLU A 35 15.98 -1.17 7.68
CA GLU A 35 15.62 0.20 8.00
C GLU A 35 15.54 1.05 6.73
N ILE A 36 14.51 1.87 6.65
CA ILE A 36 14.24 2.80 5.56
C ILE A 36 14.07 4.19 6.16
N THR A 37 14.83 5.17 5.66
CA THR A 37 14.68 6.56 6.11
C THR A 37 13.72 7.31 5.19
N ILE A 38 12.69 7.89 5.77
CA ILE A 38 11.74 8.74 5.05
C ILE A 38 12.39 10.10 4.82
N THR A 39 12.53 10.52 3.58
CA THR A 39 13.14 11.82 3.24
C THR A 39 12.10 12.93 3.15
N ASN A 40 12.54 14.19 3.21
CA ASN A 40 11.65 15.34 3.00
C ASN A 40 10.93 15.29 1.65
N ASP A 41 11.64 14.88 0.60
CA ASP A 41 11.10 14.83 -0.76
C ASP A 41 9.99 13.78 -0.92
N MET A 42 10.05 12.67 -0.16
CA MET A 42 9.02 11.63 -0.16
C MET A 42 7.66 12.11 0.36
N VAL A 43 7.64 13.13 1.21
CA VAL A 43 6.41 13.60 1.87
C VAL A 43 5.94 14.98 1.40
N ALA A 44 6.79 15.73 0.70
CA ALA A 44 6.52 17.13 0.32
C ALA A 44 5.19 17.29 -0.43
N ASP A 45 4.94 16.47 -1.44
CA ASP A 45 3.73 16.54 -2.25
C ASP A 45 2.49 15.96 -1.56
N LEU A 46 2.67 15.09 -0.57
CA LEU A 46 1.56 14.42 0.10
C LEU A 46 0.73 15.37 0.96
N TYR A 47 1.38 16.37 1.57
CA TYR A 47 0.69 17.42 2.34
C TYR A 47 -0.17 18.31 1.44
N VAL A 48 0.31 18.60 0.22
CA VAL A 48 -0.43 19.41 -0.77
C VAL A 48 -1.64 18.67 -1.32
N GLN A 49 -1.53 17.33 -1.40
CA GLN A 49 -2.57 16.47 -1.97
C GLN A 49 -3.60 15.98 -0.94
N ASP A 50 -3.51 16.42 0.33
CA ASP A 50 -4.35 15.97 1.44
C ASP A 50 -4.41 14.42 1.55
N ALA A 51 -3.27 13.78 1.30
CA ALA A 51 -3.14 12.33 1.33
C ALA A 51 -3.21 11.81 2.77
N MET A 52 -3.88 10.67 2.97
CA MET A 52 -3.86 9.98 4.26
C MET A 52 -2.45 9.54 4.60
N GLN A 53 -2.02 9.79 5.85
CA GLN A 53 -0.70 9.46 6.34
C GLN A 53 -0.80 8.56 7.58
N ALA A 54 0.19 7.69 7.76
CA ALA A 54 0.33 6.85 8.95
C ALA A 54 0.86 7.64 10.15
N GLY A 55 1.61 8.71 9.91
CA GLY A 55 2.14 9.61 10.94
C GLY A 55 3.66 9.63 11.04
N PHE A 56 4.37 8.91 10.19
CA PHE A 56 5.81 8.98 10.12
C PHE A 56 6.28 10.34 9.57
N GLN A 57 7.41 10.81 10.09
CA GLN A 57 7.93 12.14 9.82
C GLN A 57 9.14 12.10 8.88
N PRO A 58 9.46 13.22 8.19
CA PRO A 58 10.73 13.35 7.47
C PRO A 58 11.93 13.09 8.39
N ASN A 59 12.95 12.42 7.86
CA ASN A 59 14.15 11.95 8.55
C ASN A 59 13.90 10.90 9.64
N GLU A 60 12.74 10.29 9.65
CA GLU A 60 12.46 9.13 10.48
C GLU A 60 12.94 7.85 9.81
N THR A 61 13.61 7.01 10.60
CA THR A 61 14.11 5.70 10.15
C THR A 61 13.22 4.61 10.71
N VAL A 62 12.58 3.86 9.82
CA VAL A 62 11.49 2.93 10.11
C VAL A 62 11.81 1.56 9.49
N LYS A 63 11.44 0.48 10.15
CA LYS A 63 11.54 -0.86 9.55
C LYS A 63 10.56 -1.03 8.40
N ALA A 64 10.99 -1.73 7.35
CA ALA A 64 10.14 -1.98 6.19
C ALA A 64 8.81 -2.68 6.57
N ILE A 65 8.83 -3.62 7.51
CA ILE A 65 7.61 -4.28 8.00
C ILE A 65 6.64 -3.28 8.63
N ASP A 66 7.12 -2.30 9.40
CA ASP A 66 6.28 -1.27 10.03
C ASP A 66 5.68 -0.32 8.97
N LEU A 67 6.42 -0.05 7.89
CA LEU A 67 5.88 0.68 6.73
C LEU A 67 4.78 -0.10 6.02
N LEU A 68 4.91 -1.42 5.84
CA LEU A 68 3.87 -2.26 5.24
C LEU A 68 2.57 -2.22 6.06
N TYR A 69 2.66 -2.31 7.37
CA TYR A 69 1.51 -2.09 8.25
C TYR A 69 0.95 -0.67 8.13
N GLY A 70 1.81 0.34 8.03
CA GLY A 70 1.43 1.74 7.81
C GLY A 70 0.70 1.96 6.49
N VAL A 71 1.02 1.21 5.43
CA VAL A 71 0.27 1.23 4.16
C VAL A 71 -1.15 0.68 4.35
N MET A 72 -1.29 -0.48 5.00
CA MET A 72 -2.54 -1.23 4.96
C MET A 72 -3.53 -0.86 6.06
N LEU A 73 -3.09 -0.54 7.27
CA LEU A 73 -3.99 -0.28 8.39
C LEU A 73 -4.54 1.16 8.37
N PRO A 74 -3.69 2.22 8.49
CA PRO A 74 -4.13 3.60 8.43
C PRO A 74 -4.16 4.19 7.01
N SER A 75 -3.76 3.41 5.99
CA SER A 75 -3.71 3.85 4.59
C SER A 75 -2.64 4.93 4.29
N GLY A 76 -1.46 4.87 4.94
CA GLY A 76 -0.37 5.83 4.86
C GLY A 76 0.26 5.95 3.47
N ALA A 77 0.18 7.14 2.88
CA ALA A 77 0.75 7.40 1.56
C ALA A 77 2.28 7.57 1.61
N GLU A 78 2.83 8.15 2.69
CA GLU A 78 4.28 8.26 2.91
C GLU A 78 4.95 6.89 2.98
N CYS A 79 4.27 5.91 3.56
CA CYS A 79 4.76 4.53 3.58
C CYS A 79 4.83 3.93 2.17
N CYS A 80 3.84 4.24 1.30
CA CYS A 80 3.87 3.81 -0.10
C CYS A 80 5.08 4.40 -0.84
N VAL A 81 5.37 5.69 -0.65
CA VAL A 81 6.50 6.36 -1.32
C VAL A 81 7.83 5.78 -0.85
N ALA A 82 8.01 5.62 0.47
CA ALA A 82 9.24 5.08 1.05
C ALA A 82 9.53 3.64 0.56
N LEU A 83 8.50 2.79 0.49
CA LEU A 83 8.62 1.43 -0.03
C LEU A 83 8.91 1.42 -1.54
N ALA A 84 8.20 2.25 -2.32
CA ALA A 84 8.39 2.33 -3.76
C ALA A 84 9.79 2.79 -4.14
N ASP A 85 10.31 3.82 -3.48
CA ASP A 85 11.67 4.32 -3.68
C ASP A 85 12.71 3.26 -3.31
N THR A 86 12.53 2.58 -2.18
CA THR A 86 13.44 1.51 -1.75
C THR A 86 13.48 0.32 -2.71
N VAL A 87 12.32 -0.07 -3.27
CA VAL A 87 12.21 -1.24 -4.16
C VAL A 87 12.67 -0.93 -5.57
N ALA A 88 12.31 0.23 -6.12
CA ALA A 88 12.49 0.54 -7.54
C ALA A 88 13.39 1.77 -7.79
N GLY A 89 13.78 2.51 -6.76
CA GLY A 89 14.58 3.72 -6.88
C GLY A 89 13.78 4.97 -7.27
N SER A 90 12.52 4.81 -7.68
CA SER A 90 11.59 5.91 -7.93
C SER A 90 10.13 5.45 -7.92
N VAL A 91 9.20 6.39 -7.68
CA VAL A 91 7.77 6.14 -7.82
C VAL A 91 7.39 5.75 -9.25
N SER A 92 8.02 6.35 -10.26
CA SER A 92 7.75 6.05 -11.67
C SER A 92 8.14 4.61 -12.03
N ASP A 93 9.32 4.17 -11.59
CA ASP A 93 9.78 2.81 -11.87
C ASP A 93 8.94 1.78 -11.10
N PHE A 94 8.50 2.13 -9.89
CA PHE A 94 7.59 1.27 -9.13
C PHE A 94 6.21 1.13 -9.82
N VAL A 95 5.66 2.22 -10.38
CA VAL A 95 4.43 2.16 -11.19
C VAL A 95 4.60 1.26 -12.40
N THR A 96 5.77 1.26 -13.04
CA THR A 96 6.10 0.32 -14.11
C THR A 96 6.00 -1.14 -13.62
N LEU A 97 6.59 -1.45 -12.46
CA LEU A 97 6.48 -2.78 -11.85
C LEU A 97 5.03 -3.16 -11.51
N MET A 98 4.20 -2.19 -11.06
CA MET A 98 2.78 -2.44 -10.80
C MET A 98 2.04 -2.87 -12.06
N ASN A 99 2.26 -2.20 -13.19
CA ASN A 99 1.62 -2.53 -14.46
C ASN A 99 2.11 -3.86 -15.03
N GLU A 100 3.42 -4.15 -14.94
CA GLU A 100 3.97 -5.46 -15.31
C GLU A 100 3.36 -6.60 -14.47
N LYS A 101 3.15 -6.36 -13.16
CA LYS A 101 2.51 -7.34 -12.29
C LYS A 101 1.04 -7.51 -12.63
N ALA A 102 0.32 -6.43 -12.93
CA ALA A 102 -1.06 -6.47 -13.38
C ALA A 102 -1.21 -7.32 -14.64
N GLU A 103 -0.35 -7.13 -15.63
CA GLU A 103 -0.31 -7.93 -16.86
C GLU A 103 -0.08 -9.42 -16.55
N LYS A 104 0.93 -9.75 -15.72
CA LYS A 104 1.24 -11.13 -15.31
C LYS A 104 0.08 -11.80 -14.57
N LEU A 105 -0.74 -11.05 -13.86
CA LEU A 105 -1.93 -11.54 -13.15
C LEU A 105 -3.18 -11.62 -14.04
N GLY A 106 -3.12 -11.12 -15.28
CA GLY A 106 -4.25 -11.07 -16.20
C GLY A 106 -5.28 -9.99 -15.86
N MET A 107 -4.86 -8.89 -15.23
CA MET A 107 -5.70 -7.73 -14.88
C MET A 107 -5.85 -6.82 -16.10
N THR A 108 -6.62 -7.26 -17.09
CA THR A 108 -6.71 -6.61 -18.41
C THR A 108 -7.49 -5.30 -18.43
N GLY A 109 -8.28 -5.02 -17.41
CA GLY A 109 -9.03 -3.79 -17.23
C GLY A 109 -8.36 -2.79 -16.27
N THR A 110 -7.05 -2.94 -16.00
CA THR A 110 -6.32 -2.16 -15.00
C THR A 110 -5.17 -1.39 -15.60
N HIS A 111 -5.02 -0.13 -15.19
CA HIS A 111 -3.83 0.67 -15.40
C HIS A 111 -3.50 1.46 -14.13
N PHE A 112 -2.31 1.24 -13.61
CA PHE A 112 -1.80 1.97 -12.45
C PHE A 112 -0.98 3.18 -12.90
N SER A 113 -1.27 4.35 -12.35
CA SER A 113 -0.47 5.58 -12.46
C SER A 113 -0.19 6.23 -11.10
N SER A 114 -0.72 5.61 -10.03
CA SER A 114 -0.52 6.01 -8.64
C SER A 114 -0.18 4.79 -7.79
N ILE A 115 0.74 4.97 -6.83
CA ILE A 115 1.15 3.93 -5.87
C ILE A 115 0.25 3.86 -4.62
N SER A 116 -0.50 4.92 -4.34
CA SER A 116 -1.34 5.06 -3.13
C SER A 116 -2.83 5.12 -3.43
N GLY A 117 -3.21 5.25 -4.71
CA GLY A 117 -4.59 5.40 -5.14
C GLY A 117 -5.10 6.84 -5.14
N LEU A 118 -4.21 7.83 -5.05
CA LEU A 118 -4.57 9.21 -5.33
C LEU A 118 -5.13 9.33 -6.75
N HIS A 119 -6.21 10.09 -6.88
CA HIS A 119 -6.97 10.16 -8.13
C HIS A 119 -6.15 10.71 -9.29
N ARG A 120 -6.19 9.99 -10.41
CA ARG A 120 -5.71 10.39 -11.73
C ARG A 120 -6.66 9.80 -12.78
N GLU A 121 -6.87 10.52 -13.88
CA GLU A 121 -7.78 10.04 -14.95
C GLU A 121 -7.32 8.72 -15.57
N ASP A 122 -6.02 8.49 -15.63
CA ASP A 122 -5.38 7.29 -16.16
C ASP A 122 -5.14 6.19 -15.13
N HIS A 123 -5.66 6.37 -13.87
CA HIS A 123 -5.55 5.41 -12.79
C HIS A 123 -6.86 4.67 -12.57
N TYR A 124 -7.00 3.48 -13.14
CA TYR A 124 -8.25 2.73 -13.12
C TYR A 124 -8.05 1.22 -12.95
N SER A 125 -9.11 0.55 -12.55
CA SER A 125 -9.18 -0.91 -12.44
C SER A 125 -10.62 -1.39 -12.62
N THR A 126 -10.85 -2.67 -12.42
CA THR A 126 -12.19 -3.29 -12.36
C THR A 126 -12.33 -4.10 -11.07
N ALA A 127 -13.55 -4.33 -10.61
CA ALA A 127 -13.79 -5.18 -9.43
C ALA A 127 -13.25 -6.61 -9.63
N LYS A 128 -13.34 -7.13 -10.85
CA LYS A 128 -12.80 -8.43 -11.24
C LYS A 128 -11.27 -8.47 -11.10
N ASP A 129 -10.57 -7.43 -11.58
CA ASP A 129 -9.11 -7.36 -11.52
C ASP A 129 -8.62 -7.18 -10.08
N ILE A 130 -9.29 -6.35 -9.28
CA ILE A 130 -8.98 -6.23 -7.84
C ILE A 130 -9.20 -7.57 -7.13
N ALA A 131 -10.23 -8.34 -7.46
CA ALA A 131 -10.43 -9.68 -6.92
C ALA A 131 -9.31 -10.66 -7.33
N LEU A 132 -8.79 -10.57 -8.57
CA LEU A 132 -7.62 -11.33 -9.02
C LEU A 132 -6.38 -10.98 -8.20
N LEU A 133 -6.13 -9.69 -8.01
CA LEU A 133 -5.02 -9.17 -7.22
C LEU A 133 -5.11 -9.65 -5.76
N LEU A 134 -6.26 -9.48 -5.13
CA LEU A 134 -6.47 -9.90 -3.75
C LEU A 134 -6.30 -11.43 -3.59
N ARG A 135 -6.88 -12.22 -4.50
CA ARG A 135 -6.71 -13.68 -4.52
C ARG A 135 -5.25 -14.10 -4.64
N TYR A 136 -4.43 -13.32 -5.34
CA TYR A 136 -2.99 -13.53 -5.40
C TYR A 136 -2.31 -13.17 -4.09
N ALA A 137 -2.57 -11.96 -3.60
CA ALA A 137 -1.89 -11.40 -2.43
C ALA A 137 -2.13 -12.20 -1.14
N ILE A 138 -3.35 -12.69 -0.91
CA ILE A 138 -3.69 -13.49 0.30
C ILE A 138 -2.99 -14.86 0.37
N LYS A 139 -2.33 -15.31 -0.69
CA LYS A 139 -1.50 -16.52 -0.65
C LYS A 139 -0.14 -16.26 0.01
N ASN A 140 0.26 -15.01 0.10
CA ASN A 140 1.48 -14.61 0.81
C ASN A 140 1.16 -14.48 2.29
N ASP A 141 1.90 -15.21 3.15
CA ASP A 141 1.64 -15.28 4.59
C ASP A 141 1.82 -13.92 5.27
N THR A 142 2.85 -13.16 4.89
CA THR A 142 3.09 -11.82 5.44
C THR A 142 1.95 -10.85 5.07
N PHE A 143 1.51 -10.87 3.81
CA PHE A 143 0.38 -10.04 3.39
C PHE A 143 -0.88 -10.38 4.18
N ARG A 144 -1.17 -11.68 4.34
CA ARG A 144 -2.34 -12.15 5.10
C ARG A 144 -2.27 -11.73 6.57
N GLU A 145 -1.10 -11.89 7.22
CA GLU A 145 -0.90 -11.45 8.60
C GLU A 145 -1.19 -9.95 8.76
N ILE A 146 -0.71 -9.12 7.83
CA ILE A 146 -0.93 -7.67 7.87
C ILE A 146 -2.43 -7.34 7.79
N ILE A 147 -3.17 -7.90 6.81
CA ILE A 147 -4.58 -7.55 6.62
C ILE A 147 -5.51 -8.13 7.69
N GLU A 148 -5.12 -9.22 8.34
CA GLU A 148 -5.87 -9.83 9.45
C GLU A 148 -5.61 -9.14 10.79
N SER A 149 -4.63 -8.22 10.87
CA SER A 149 -4.28 -7.54 12.10
C SER A 149 -5.26 -6.40 12.41
N PRO A 150 -5.93 -6.41 13.58
CA PRO A 150 -6.81 -5.32 13.99
C PRO A 150 -6.04 -4.05 14.35
N TYR A 151 -4.79 -4.20 14.81
CA TYR A 151 -3.86 -3.12 15.10
C TYR A 151 -2.42 -3.62 14.98
N HIS A 152 -1.49 -2.67 14.87
CA HIS A 152 -0.04 -2.94 14.91
C HIS A 152 0.67 -1.80 15.63
N SER A 153 1.54 -2.14 16.58
CA SER A 153 2.44 -1.18 17.22
C SER A 153 3.83 -1.32 16.62
N THR A 154 4.34 -0.25 16.05
CA THR A 154 5.65 -0.26 15.40
C THR A 154 6.79 -0.37 16.40
N SER A 155 7.95 -0.74 15.92
CA SER A 155 9.19 -0.55 16.68
C SER A 155 9.41 0.93 17.00
N GLY A 156 10.15 1.22 18.07
CA GLY A 156 10.61 2.57 18.37
C GLY A 156 11.54 3.08 17.27
N THR A 157 11.39 4.36 16.90
CA THR A 157 12.19 5.05 15.90
C THR A 157 13.00 6.18 16.53
N ASN A 158 13.82 6.87 15.73
CA ASN A 158 14.55 8.06 16.18
C ASN A 158 13.64 9.27 16.47
N ILE A 159 12.40 9.27 15.97
CA ILE A 159 11.41 10.37 16.18
C ILE A 159 10.29 9.91 17.13
N HIS A 160 9.83 8.67 16.98
CA HIS A 160 8.82 8.07 17.87
C HIS A 160 9.46 6.93 18.68
N PRO A 161 10.16 7.24 19.80
CA PRO A 161 10.90 6.22 20.57
C PRO A 161 10.00 5.11 21.14
N ASP A 162 8.73 5.40 21.38
CA ASP A 162 7.72 4.44 21.86
C ASP A 162 6.96 3.75 20.70
N GLY A 163 7.30 4.08 19.45
CA GLY A 163 6.60 3.63 18.25
C GLY A 163 5.26 4.34 18.01
N ILE A 164 4.57 3.92 16.97
CA ILE A 164 3.21 4.39 16.62
C ILE A 164 2.28 3.17 16.60
N THR A 165 1.07 3.30 17.11
CA THR A 165 0.06 2.24 17.02
C THR A 165 -0.95 2.57 15.92
N PHE A 166 -1.01 1.72 14.90
CA PHE A 166 -2.00 1.78 13.83
C PHE A 166 -3.21 0.90 14.16
N TYR A 167 -4.39 1.37 13.80
CA TYR A 167 -5.62 0.59 13.88
C TYR A 167 -6.17 0.36 12.49
N SER A 168 -6.65 -0.85 12.24
CA SER A 168 -7.29 -1.18 10.97
C SER A 168 -8.62 -0.43 10.83
N THR A 169 -8.77 0.35 9.76
CA THR A 169 -10.02 1.04 9.44
C THR A 169 -11.15 0.05 9.13
N MET A 170 -10.82 -1.13 8.63
CA MET A 170 -11.78 -2.20 8.36
C MET A 170 -12.38 -2.75 9.66
N PHE A 171 -11.55 -3.10 10.65
CA PHE A 171 -12.02 -3.66 11.92
C PHE A 171 -12.79 -2.63 12.75
N LYS A 172 -12.41 -1.36 12.70
CA LYS A 172 -13.14 -0.26 13.35
C LYS A 172 -14.58 -0.19 12.84
N ASN A 173 -14.78 -0.29 11.52
CA ASN A 173 -16.10 -0.24 10.92
C ASN A 173 -16.95 -1.50 11.19
N LEU A 174 -16.33 -2.66 11.47
CA LEU A 174 -17.02 -3.90 11.81
C LEU A 174 -17.47 -3.94 13.29
N SER A 175 -16.77 -3.23 14.17
CA SER A 175 -17.12 -3.18 15.60
C SER A 175 -18.34 -2.29 15.90
N ASP A 176 -18.71 -1.41 14.96
CA ASP A 176 -19.82 -0.46 15.09
C ASP A 176 -21.15 -1.03 14.49
N THR A 177 -21.15 -2.32 14.08
CA THR A 177 -22.33 -3.06 13.59
C THR A 177 -22.74 -4.14 14.57
#